data_d02b735e8ca95a7f461c86ea75f3f780
#
_entry.id   d02b735e8ca95a7f461c86ea75f3f780
#
_cell.length_a   1.000
_cell.length_b   1.000
_cell.length_c   1.000
_cell.angle_alpha   90.00
_cell.angle_beta   90.00
_cell.angle_gamma   90.00
#
_symmetry.space_group_name_H-M   'P 1'
#
loop_
_entity.id
_entity.type
_entity.pdbx_description
1 polymer ?
#
loop_
_entity_poly.entity_id
_entity_poly.type
_entity_poly.pdbx_seq_one_letter_code
_entity_poly.pdbx_strand_id
1 'polypeptide(L)'
;MRKIMRSAVPVCVLATVAVLFAPPALAATWSSTDRWGTWSNGGYTLYNNIWGNGAGPQTIWANSYSNWGVWANHPNTGGVKSYPNATKYVGKRISALGSATSSFNVTVPNGGSYATAYDIWDSANAYEIMLWMNKHGAVGPLGTRQTGATVGGHSWDVYRGSNGANQVFSFVRTGNTNSGAVDIKAVLNWLRTNGWMGDVTLGNVQFGYEITSSSGGMDFVTNSFSVSAG
;
A
#
# COMPACT_ATOMS: atom_id res chain seq x y z
N MET A 1 53.59 -16.11 69.28
CA MET A 1 52.46 -16.23 68.30
C MET A 1 52.34 -14.94 67.51
N ARG A 2 52.78 -14.93 66.23
CA ARG A 2 52.69 -13.75 65.34
C ARG A 2 51.43 -13.90 64.52
N LYS A 3 50.46 -12.94 64.60
CA LYS A 3 49.27 -12.84 63.76
C LYS A 3 49.67 -12.19 62.44
N ILE A 4 49.45 -12.91 61.35
CA ILE A 4 49.61 -12.38 59.98
C ILE A 4 48.27 -11.74 59.62
N MET A 5 48.25 -10.40 59.44
CA MET A 5 47.13 -9.66 58.86
C MET A 5 47.23 -9.80 57.35
N ARG A 6 46.21 -10.40 56.73
CA ARG A 6 46.03 -10.41 55.27
C ARG A 6 45.24 -9.16 54.86
N SER A 7 45.89 -8.28 54.13
CA SER A 7 45.23 -7.12 53.48
C SER A 7 44.47 -7.58 52.25
N ALA A 8 43.16 -7.34 52.23
CA ALA A 8 42.34 -7.54 51.06
C ALA A 8 42.37 -6.27 50.15
N VAL A 9 42.83 -6.41 48.93
CA VAL A 9 42.80 -5.35 47.91
C VAL A 9 41.45 -5.39 47.21
N PRO A 10 40.67 -4.32 47.16
CA PRO A 10 39.44 -4.30 46.42
C PRO A 10 39.73 -4.20 44.89
N VAL A 11 39.26 -5.15 44.10
CA VAL A 11 39.27 -5.07 42.64
C VAL A 11 38.06 -4.24 42.21
N CYS A 12 38.28 -3.01 41.74
CA CYS A 12 37.28 -2.21 41.09
C CYS A 12 37.08 -2.73 39.62
N VAL A 13 35.95 -3.38 39.35
CA VAL A 13 35.54 -3.71 38.00
C VAL A 13 34.90 -2.47 37.36
N LEU A 14 35.63 -1.80 36.47
CA LEU A 14 35.04 -0.77 35.61
C LEU A 14 34.17 -1.45 34.56
N ALA A 15 32.86 -1.32 34.70
CA ALA A 15 31.91 -1.68 33.64
C ALA A 15 31.90 -0.56 32.58
N THR A 16 32.52 -0.79 31.42
CA THR A 16 32.43 0.08 30.26
C THR A 16 31.04 -0.10 29.62
N VAL A 17 30.15 0.89 29.78
CA VAL A 17 28.89 0.96 29.06
C VAL A 17 29.21 1.42 27.61
N ALA A 18 29.16 0.50 26.68
CA ALA A 18 29.21 0.84 25.24
C ALA A 18 27.88 1.49 24.85
N VAL A 19 27.86 2.80 24.70
CA VAL A 19 26.75 3.53 24.12
C VAL A 19 26.79 3.27 22.61
N LEU A 20 25.90 2.37 22.13
CA LEU A 20 25.66 2.16 20.70
C LEU A 20 24.91 3.39 20.19
N PHE A 21 25.60 4.29 19.50
CA PHE A 21 24.98 5.33 18.70
C PHE A 21 24.35 4.65 17.49
N ALA A 22 23.00 4.54 17.46
CA ALA A 22 22.30 4.24 16.23
C ALA A 22 22.60 5.39 15.23
N PRO A 23 22.94 5.09 13.97
CA PRO A 23 23.11 6.14 12.98
C PRO A 23 21.80 6.96 12.88
N PRO A 24 21.88 8.29 12.70
CA PRO A 24 20.69 9.11 12.55
C PRO A 24 19.88 8.56 11.37
N ALA A 25 18.61 8.26 11.60
CA ALA A 25 17.70 7.93 10.52
C ALA A 25 17.69 9.12 9.55
N LEU A 26 18.05 8.90 8.29
CA LEU A 26 17.98 9.93 7.26
C LEU A 26 16.53 10.42 7.21
N ALA A 27 16.32 11.73 7.35
CA ALA A 27 15.00 12.32 7.22
C ALA A 27 14.47 12.02 5.81
N ALA A 28 13.18 11.72 5.70
CA ALA A 28 12.53 11.52 4.41
C ALA A 28 12.70 12.79 3.53
N THR A 29 12.82 12.58 2.23
CA THR A 29 12.94 13.68 1.25
C THR A 29 11.71 14.59 1.28
N TRP A 30 10.55 14.03 1.55
CA TRP A 30 9.27 14.72 1.66
C TRP A 30 8.39 14.06 2.71
N SER A 31 7.57 14.86 3.39
CA SER A 31 6.50 14.37 4.27
C SER A 31 5.36 15.38 4.36
N SER A 32 4.14 14.90 4.68
CA SER A 32 2.98 15.74 4.85
C SER A 32 1.97 15.12 5.80
N THR A 33 1.33 15.95 6.62
CA THR A 33 0.14 15.64 7.43
C THR A 33 -1.14 16.19 6.79
N ASP A 34 -1.03 16.94 5.70
CA ASP A 34 -2.19 17.48 4.98
C ASP A 34 -3.00 16.33 4.40
N ARG A 35 -4.32 16.39 4.60
CA ARG A 35 -5.28 15.38 4.08
C ARG A 35 -5.12 15.14 2.57
N TRP A 36 -4.83 16.19 1.82
CA TRP A 36 -4.70 16.21 0.37
C TRP A 36 -3.26 16.47 -0.09
N GLY A 37 -2.30 16.32 0.84
CA GLY A 37 -0.87 16.48 0.55
C GLY A 37 -0.44 15.61 -0.62
N THR A 38 0.29 16.20 -1.56
CA THR A 38 0.80 15.52 -2.77
C THR A 38 2.26 15.83 -3.01
N TRP A 39 2.96 14.90 -3.66
CA TRP A 39 4.35 15.07 -4.08
C TRP A 39 4.64 14.29 -5.35
N SER A 40 5.26 14.95 -6.32
CA SER A 40 5.59 14.33 -7.61
C SER A 40 7.08 14.01 -7.71
N ASN A 41 7.40 12.79 -8.11
CA ASN A 41 8.75 12.30 -8.28
C ASN A 41 8.79 11.19 -9.33
N GLY A 42 9.79 11.18 -10.23
CA GLY A 42 10.02 10.10 -11.19
C GLY A 42 8.85 9.82 -12.14
N GLY A 43 7.97 10.79 -12.40
CA GLY A 43 6.76 10.63 -13.22
C GLY A 43 5.61 9.93 -12.50
N TYR A 44 5.64 9.88 -11.17
CA TYR A 44 4.55 9.48 -10.29
C TYR A 44 4.14 10.63 -9.39
N THR A 45 2.92 10.56 -8.88
CA THR A 45 2.44 11.47 -7.82
C THR A 45 1.99 10.64 -6.63
N LEU A 46 2.50 10.99 -5.44
CA LEU A 46 2.08 10.44 -4.16
C LEU A 46 0.96 11.29 -3.58
N TYR A 47 -0.01 10.65 -2.95
CA TYR A 47 -1.16 11.28 -2.31
C TYR A 47 -1.32 10.76 -0.88
N ASN A 48 -1.49 11.67 0.09
CA ASN A 48 -1.86 11.30 1.46
C ASN A 48 -3.32 10.82 1.56
N ASN A 49 -4.20 11.41 0.78
CA ASN A 49 -5.56 10.98 0.45
C ASN A 49 -6.40 10.50 1.66
N ILE A 50 -6.60 11.38 2.64
CA ILE A 50 -7.44 11.13 3.83
C ILE A 50 -8.85 11.64 3.54
N TRP A 51 -9.73 10.80 2.99
CA TRP A 51 -11.06 11.22 2.55
C TRP A 51 -12.20 10.77 3.47
N GLY A 52 -11.99 9.72 4.26
CA GLY A 52 -13.05 9.08 5.03
C GLY A 52 -13.49 9.87 6.27
N ASN A 53 -14.77 9.71 6.63
CA ASN A 53 -15.32 10.32 7.82
C ASN A 53 -14.72 9.72 9.09
N GLY A 54 -14.46 10.60 10.09
CA GLY A 54 -13.88 10.20 11.36
C GLY A 54 -12.45 9.67 11.25
N ALA A 55 -11.71 10.02 10.19
CA ALA A 55 -10.29 9.71 10.08
C ALA A 55 -9.50 10.37 11.22
N GLY A 56 -8.57 9.62 11.80
CA GLY A 56 -7.57 10.10 12.74
C GLY A 56 -6.34 10.68 12.03
N PRO A 57 -5.28 11.01 12.78
CA PRO A 57 -4.06 11.56 12.22
C PRO A 57 -3.35 10.56 11.32
N GLN A 58 -2.77 11.08 10.23
CA GLN A 58 -1.95 10.35 9.28
C GLN A 58 -0.82 11.23 8.77
N THR A 59 0.36 10.66 8.62
CA THR A 59 1.54 11.30 8.03
C THR A 59 2.08 10.43 6.93
N ILE A 60 2.08 10.92 5.68
CA ILE A 60 2.80 10.30 4.58
C ILE A 60 4.23 10.82 4.53
N TRP A 61 5.18 9.96 4.18
CA TRP A 61 6.58 10.30 3.95
C TRP A 61 7.11 9.60 2.70
N ALA A 62 8.12 10.17 2.05
CA ALA A 62 8.74 9.58 0.87
C ALA A 62 10.23 9.91 0.76
N ASN A 63 11.01 8.92 0.32
CA ASN A 63 12.37 9.07 -0.17
C ASN A 63 12.39 9.16 -1.71
N SER A 64 11.46 8.45 -2.35
CA SER A 64 11.22 8.48 -3.80
C SER A 64 9.80 8.00 -4.08
N TYR A 65 9.35 8.05 -5.35
CA TYR A 65 8.06 7.48 -5.77
C TYR A 65 7.94 5.98 -5.48
N SER A 66 9.05 5.27 -5.42
CA SER A 66 9.11 3.82 -5.20
C SER A 66 9.38 3.43 -3.75
N ASN A 67 9.86 4.37 -2.91
CA ASN A 67 10.14 4.14 -1.50
C ASN A 67 9.48 5.22 -0.65
N TRP A 68 8.36 4.87 -0.05
CA TRP A 68 7.51 5.76 0.73
C TRP A 68 6.69 4.98 1.74
N GLY A 69 6.02 5.67 2.63
CA GLY A 69 5.16 5.03 3.61
C GLY A 69 4.23 6.00 4.29
N VAL A 70 3.39 5.46 5.16
CA VAL A 70 2.46 6.23 5.96
C VAL A 70 2.40 5.67 7.37
N TRP A 71 2.49 6.57 8.36
CA TRP A 71 2.02 6.30 9.70
C TRP A 71 0.59 6.79 9.82
N ALA A 72 -0.31 5.95 10.32
CA ALA A 72 -1.72 6.29 10.47
C ALA A 72 -2.27 5.79 11.82
N ASN A 73 -3.14 6.59 12.45
CA ASN A 73 -3.86 6.21 13.66
C ASN A 73 -5.35 6.49 13.49
N HIS A 74 -6.01 5.67 12.69
CA HIS A 74 -7.43 5.75 12.42
C HIS A 74 -8.24 4.90 13.37
N PRO A 75 -9.31 5.46 14.00
CA PRO A 75 -10.15 4.72 14.92
C PRO A 75 -10.96 3.63 14.21
N ASN A 76 -11.28 2.55 14.93
CA ASN A 76 -12.12 1.48 14.40
C ASN A 76 -13.61 1.84 14.51
N THR A 77 -14.08 2.73 13.64
CA THR A 77 -15.47 3.21 13.59
C THR A 77 -16.20 2.82 12.30
N GLY A 78 -15.65 1.85 11.56
CA GLY A 78 -16.17 1.41 10.26
C GLY A 78 -15.86 2.40 9.13
N GLY A 79 -16.00 1.96 7.89
CA GLY A 79 -15.73 2.69 6.66
C GLY A 79 -14.24 2.99 6.43
N VAL A 80 -13.86 3.13 5.18
CA VAL A 80 -12.50 3.49 4.78
C VAL A 80 -12.18 4.90 5.24
N LYS A 81 -10.98 5.13 5.79
CA LYS A 81 -10.50 6.41 6.31
C LYS A 81 -9.59 7.12 5.30
N SER A 82 -8.75 6.37 4.62
CA SER A 82 -7.78 6.91 3.68
C SER A 82 -7.36 5.88 2.64
N TYR A 83 -6.83 6.38 1.54
CA TYR A 83 -6.11 5.57 0.55
C TYR A 83 -4.83 6.29 0.12
N PRO A 84 -3.80 6.38 1.00
CA PRO A 84 -2.50 6.89 0.60
C PRO A 84 -1.91 6.00 -0.49
N ASN A 85 -1.44 6.62 -1.58
CA ASN A 85 -1.00 5.88 -2.76
C ASN A 85 0.06 6.60 -3.58
N ALA A 86 0.73 5.83 -4.44
CA ALA A 86 1.55 6.33 -5.54
C ALA A 86 0.81 6.06 -6.87
N THR A 87 0.62 7.11 -7.66
CA THR A 87 -0.14 7.10 -8.91
C THR A 87 0.77 7.28 -10.12
N LYS A 88 0.61 6.44 -11.15
CA LYS A 88 1.18 6.59 -12.49
C LYS A 88 0.07 6.77 -13.50
N TYR A 89 0.09 7.89 -14.26
CA TYR A 89 -0.81 8.07 -15.41
C TYR A 89 -0.24 7.38 -16.65
N VAL A 90 -1.07 6.64 -17.40
CA VAL A 90 -0.68 5.88 -18.60
C VAL A 90 -1.17 6.54 -19.88
N GLY A 91 -2.46 6.85 -20.00
CA GLY A 91 -3.05 7.59 -21.11
C GLY A 91 -3.12 6.84 -22.45
N LYS A 92 -3.16 5.50 -22.42
CA LYS A 92 -3.25 4.66 -23.63
C LYS A 92 -4.50 3.79 -23.63
N ARG A 93 -5.10 3.57 -24.82
CA ARG A 93 -6.17 2.56 -24.96
C ARG A 93 -5.66 1.17 -24.62
N ILE A 94 -6.48 0.36 -23.97
CA ILE A 94 -6.09 -1.00 -23.57
C ILE A 94 -5.67 -1.84 -24.78
N SER A 95 -6.40 -1.71 -25.91
CA SER A 95 -6.08 -2.40 -27.18
C SER A 95 -4.74 -1.97 -27.78
N ALA A 96 -4.29 -0.74 -27.50
CA ALA A 96 -3.04 -0.18 -28.00
C ALA A 96 -1.84 -0.42 -27.07
N LEU A 97 -2.06 -1.00 -25.87
CA LEU A 97 -0.98 -1.36 -24.96
C LEU A 97 -0.24 -2.61 -25.49
N GLY A 98 1.06 -2.54 -25.67
CA GLY A 98 1.91 -3.70 -25.84
C GLY A 98 1.98 -4.52 -24.54
N SER A 99 2.20 -3.83 -23.42
CA SER A 99 2.23 -4.39 -22.07
C SER A 99 1.73 -3.38 -21.03
N ALA A 100 1.26 -3.86 -19.88
CA ALA A 100 1.10 -3.07 -18.66
C ALA A 100 1.34 -3.99 -17.47
N THR A 101 2.48 -3.81 -16.82
CA THR A 101 2.91 -4.63 -15.69
C THR A 101 3.30 -3.75 -14.51
N SER A 102 3.23 -4.30 -13.32
CA SER A 102 3.67 -3.62 -12.11
C SER A 102 4.37 -4.60 -11.18
N SER A 103 5.30 -4.09 -10.36
CA SER A 103 5.91 -4.83 -9.26
C SER A 103 5.83 -4.01 -7.98
N PHE A 104 5.76 -4.71 -6.84
CA PHE A 104 5.71 -4.09 -5.52
C PHE A 104 6.39 -4.95 -4.46
N ASN A 105 6.83 -4.30 -3.39
CA ASN A 105 7.26 -4.91 -2.14
C ASN A 105 6.88 -3.98 -0.99
N VAL A 106 6.16 -4.49 0.01
CA VAL A 106 5.68 -3.72 1.15
C VAL A 106 6.00 -4.40 2.47
N THR A 107 6.11 -3.58 3.51
CA THR A 107 6.06 -3.99 4.91
C THR A 107 4.80 -3.40 5.52
N VAL A 108 3.91 -4.25 6.02
CA VAL A 108 2.61 -3.85 6.56
C VAL A 108 2.40 -4.42 7.96
N PRO A 109 1.58 -3.78 8.80
CA PRO A 109 1.35 -4.24 10.17
C PRO A 109 0.57 -5.56 10.22
N ASN A 110 0.74 -6.32 11.30
CA ASN A 110 -0.03 -7.56 11.55
C ASN A 110 -1.41 -7.30 12.18
N GLY A 111 -1.76 -6.05 12.44
CA GLY A 111 -3.02 -5.64 13.06
C GLY A 111 -3.77 -4.62 12.21
N GLY A 112 -4.91 -4.15 12.73
CA GLY A 112 -5.75 -3.18 12.04
C GLY A 112 -6.72 -3.79 11.04
N SER A 113 -7.34 -2.92 10.24
CA SER A 113 -8.27 -3.30 9.17
C SER A 113 -7.92 -2.50 7.92
N TYR A 114 -7.37 -3.18 6.91
CA TYR A 114 -6.88 -2.53 5.68
C TYR A 114 -6.71 -3.53 4.54
N ALA A 115 -6.56 -3.01 3.33
CA ALA A 115 -6.07 -3.74 2.17
C ALA A 115 -4.87 -3.03 1.54
N THR A 116 -3.86 -3.79 1.08
CA THR A 116 -2.85 -3.28 0.15
C THR A 116 -3.36 -3.57 -1.25
N ALA A 117 -3.62 -2.53 -2.02
CA ALA A 117 -4.32 -2.67 -3.29
C ALA A 117 -3.74 -1.78 -4.38
N TYR A 118 -3.84 -2.28 -5.61
CA TYR A 118 -3.93 -1.40 -6.77
C TYR A 118 -5.34 -0.85 -6.87
N ASP A 119 -5.45 0.37 -7.35
CA ASP A 119 -6.68 1.02 -7.74
C ASP A 119 -6.48 1.63 -9.14
N ILE A 120 -7.09 1.01 -10.14
CA ILE A 120 -6.82 1.25 -11.54
C ILE A 120 -8.06 1.88 -12.17
N TRP A 121 -7.88 3.03 -12.79
CA TRP A 121 -8.95 3.83 -13.37
C TRP A 121 -8.81 3.98 -14.86
N ASP A 122 -9.92 3.92 -15.59
CA ASP A 122 -9.96 4.46 -16.93
C ASP A 122 -9.94 6.00 -16.91
N SER A 123 -9.58 6.62 -18.03
CA SER A 123 -9.44 8.09 -18.10
C SER A 123 -10.76 8.86 -17.96
N ALA A 124 -11.90 8.18 -18.10
CA ALA A 124 -13.23 8.76 -17.92
C ALA A 124 -13.79 8.54 -16.50
N ASN A 125 -13.08 7.81 -15.65
CA ASN A 125 -13.50 7.38 -14.30
C ASN A 125 -14.84 6.60 -14.32
N ALA A 126 -15.11 5.87 -15.39
CA ALA A 126 -16.30 5.01 -15.51
C ALA A 126 -16.09 3.64 -14.86
N TYR A 127 -14.85 3.20 -14.79
CA TYR A 127 -14.43 1.92 -14.24
C TYR A 127 -13.33 2.08 -13.21
N GLU A 128 -13.52 1.45 -12.05
CA GLU A 128 -12.56 1.29 -10.97
C GLU A 128 -12.20 -0.20 -10.87
N ILE A 129 -10.94 -0.54 -11.02
CA ILE A 129 -10.46 -1.91 -10.97
C ILE A 129 -9.48 -2.03 -9.81
N MET A 130 -9.89 -2.68 -8.72
CA MET A 130 -9.07 -2.90 -7.55
C MET A 130 -8.43 -4.28 -7.59
N LEU A 131 -7.11 -4.35 -7.34
CA LEU A 131 -6.40 -5.62 -7.16
C LEU A 131 -5.87 -5.68 -5.72
N TRP A 132 -6.56 -6.41 -4.86
CA TRP A 132 -6.21 -6.54 -3.44
C TRP A 132 -5.13 -7.61 -3.24
N MET A 133 -3.89 -7.19 -3.02
CA MET A 133 -2.73 -8.08 -2.89
C MET A 133 -2.67 -8.75 -1.52
N ASN A 134 -3.11 -8.03 -0.49
CA ASN A 134 -3.41 -8.56 0.84
C ASN A 134 -4.61 -7.83 1.45
N LYS A 135 -5.19 -8.45 2.47
CA LYS A 135 -6.19 -7.82 3.33
C LYS A 135 -6.04 -8.30 4.76
N HIS A 136 -6.29 -7.42 5.71
CA HIS A 136 -6.22 -7.68 7.13
C HIS A 136 -7.46 -7.13 7.84
N GLY A 137 -7.92 -7.84 8.87
CA GLY A 137 -9.07 -7.42 9.67
C GLY A 137 -10.41 -7.48 8.90
N ALA A 138 -11.37 -6.73 9.39
CA ALA A 138 -12.76 -6.74 8.90
C ALA A 138 -12.92 -5.77 7.72
N VAL A 139 -12.33 -6.10 6.58
CA VAL A 139 -12.49 -5.38 5.30
C VAL A 139 -13.03 -6.29 4.22
N GLY A 140 -13.82 -5.74 3.32
CA GLY A 140 -14.40 -6.47 2.20
C GLY A 140 -14.62 -5.55 1.00
N PRO A 141 -14.54 -6.10 -0.21
CA PRO A 141 -14.75 -5.35 -1.43
C PRO A 141 -16.21 -4.93 -1.60
N LEU A 142 -16.42 -3.90 -2.42
CA LEU A 142 -17.75 -3.45 -2.82
C LEU A 142 -18.42 -4.48 -3.74
N GLY A 143 -19.73 -4.68 -3.54
CA GLY A 143 -20.55 -5.55 -4.39
C GLY A 143 -20.54 -7.01 -3.99
N THR A 144 -20.80 -7.90 -4.94
CA THR A 144 -20.94 -9.35 -4.70
C THR A 144 -19.92 -10.15 -5.49
N ARG A 145 -19.49 -11.27 -4.90
CA ARG A 145 -18.60 -12.22 -5.58
C ARG A 145 -19.31 -12.82 -6.79
N GLN A 146 -18.68 -12.74 -7.95
CA GLN A 146 -19.21 -13.28 -9.20
C GLN A 146 -18.56 -14.62 -9.56
N THR A 147 -17.23 -14.72 -9.45
CA THR A 147 -16.47 -15.89 -9.90
C THR A 147 -15.09 -15.93 -9.26
N GLY A 148 -14.35 -17.02 -9.48
CA GLY A 148 -12.90 -17.07 -9.33
C GLY A 148 -12.22 -16.85 -10.66
N ALA A 149 -10.99 -16.32 -10.65
CA ALA A 149 -10.17 -16.14 -11.84
C ALA A 149 -8.70 -16.40 -11.53
N THR A 150 -7.97 -16.97 -12.51
CA THR A 150 -6.49 -17.02 -12.47
C THR A 150 -6.00 -16.19 -13.64
N VAL A 151 -5.50 -14.99 -13.36
CA VAL A 151 -5.09 -14.01 -14.37
C VAL A 151 -4.07 -13.04 -13.79
N GLY A 152 -3.22 -12.46 -14.64
CA GLY A 152 -2.23 -11.47 -14.21
C GLY A 152 -1.16 -12.01 -13.26
N GLY A 153 -0.95 -13.34 -13.24
CA GLY A 153 0.02 -14.01 -12.37
C GLY A 153 -0.54 -14.41 -10.99
N HIS A 154 -1.84 -14.25 -10.74
CA HIS A 154 -2.45 -14.52 -9.44
C HIS A 154 -3.80 -15.21 -9.57
N SER A 155 -4.26 -15.81 -8.44
CA SER A 155 -5.63 -16.37 -8.30
C SER A 155 -6.45 -15.45 -7.42
N TRP A 156 -7.69 -15.19 -7.84
CA TRP A 156 -8.58 -14.17 -7.30
C TRP A 156 -10.00 -14.68 -7.06
N ASP A 157 -10.63 -14.16 -6.04
CA ASP A 157 -12.08 -14.03 -5.96
C ASP A 157 -12.46 -12.68 -6.58
N VAL A 158 -13.36 -12.69 -7.57
CA VAL A 158 -13.71 -11.49 -8.34
C VAL A 158 -15.10 -11.01 -7.93
N TYR A 159 -15.18 -9.73 -7.56
CA TYR A 159 -16.40 -9.05 -7.13
C TYR A 159 -16.78 -7.97 -8.14
N ARG A 160 -18.07 -7.71 -8.25
CA ARG A 160 -18.61 -6.64 -9.07
C ARG A 160 -19.63 -5.84 -8.28
N GLY A 161 -19.50 -4.52 -8.32
CA GLY A 161 -20.38 -3.57 -7.67
C GLY A 161 -20.41 -2.23 -8.36
N SER A 162 -21.08 -1.26 -7.74
CA SER A 162 -21.07 0.15 -8.13
C SER A 162 -21.16 1.01 -6.87
N ASN A 163 -20.43 2.12 -6.86
CA ASN A 163 -20.54 3.14 -5.81
C ASN A 163 -21.57 4.23 -6.16
N GLY A 164 -22.36 4.04 -7.24
CA GLY A 164 -23.33 4.98 -7.74
C GLY A 164 -22.77 5.92 -8.83
N ALA A 165 -21.45 6.09 -8.92
CA ALA A 165 -20.80 6.92 -9.93
C ALA A 165 -20.09 6.09 -11.01
N ASN A 166 -19.45 4.99 -10.63
CA ASN A 166 -18.69 4.10 -11.51
C ASN A 166 -18.96 2.62 -11.22
N GLN A 167 -18.61 1.75 -12.18
CA GLN A 167 -18.54 0.31 -11.97
C GLN A 167 -17.25 -0.05 -11.24
N VAL A 168 -17.35 -0.89 -10.22
CA VAL A 168 -16.21 -1.35 -9.41
C VAL A 168 -16.01 -2.84 -9.60
N PHE A 169 -14.79 -3.24 -9.97
CA PHE A 169 -14.37 -4.63 -10.09
C PHE A 169 -13.23 -4.88 -9.11
N SER A 170 -13.48 -5.71 -8.09
CA SER A 170 -12.45 -6.02 -7.09
C SER A 170 -11.96 -7.45 -7.25
N PHE A 171 -10.69 -7.60 -7.52
CA PHE A 171 -9.95 -8.86 -7.56
C PHE A 171 -9.26 -9.03 -6.21
N VAL A 172 -9.81 -9.88 -5.37
CA VAL A 172 -9.28 -10.17 -4.03
C VAL A 172 -8.45 -11.45 -4.10
N ARG A 173 -7.14 -11.36 -3.85
CA ARG A 173 -6.27 -12.54 -3.88
C ARG A 173 -6.77 -13.62 -2.91
N THR A 174 -6.70 -14.88 -3.34
CA THR A 174 -7.06 -16.04 -2.52
C THR A 174 -6.09 -16.30 -1.36
N GLY A 175 -4.92 -15.65 -1.35
CA GLY A 175 -3.96 -15.63 -0.25
C GLY A 175 -3.17 -14.31 -0.25
N ASN A 176 -2.84 -13.80 0.94
CA ASN A 176 -2.09 -12.55 1.10
C ASN A 176 -0.67 -12.65 0.55
N THR A 177 -0.19 -11.56 -0.08
CA THR A 177 1.22 -11.39 -0.43
C THR A 177 1.65 -9.94 -0.20
N ASN A 178 2.88 -9.76 0.25
CA ASN A 178 3.49 -8.45 0.48
C ASN A 178 4.54 -8.09 -0.60
N SER A 179 4.68 -8.94 -1.61
CA SER A 179 5.55 -8.66 -2.76
C SER A 179 5.14 -9.47 -3.97
N GLY A 180 5.50 -8.97 -5.16
CA GLY A 180 5.25 -9.68 -6.42
C GLY A 180 5.15 -8.75 -7.61
N ALA A 181 4.79 -9.34 -8.74
CA ALA A 181 4.48 -8.63 -9.97
C ALA A 181 3.07 -8.98 -10.43
N VAL A 182 2.42 -8.03 -11.12
CA VAL A 182 1.08 -8.20 -11.70
C VAL A 182 1.11 -7.83 -13.16
N ASP A 183 0.55 -8.68 -14.04
CA ASP A 183 0.21 -8.30 -15.40
C ASP A 183 -1.17 -7.62 -15.42
N ILE A 184 -1.13 -6.30 -15.31
CA ILE A 184 -2.34 -5.45 -15.32
C ILE A 184 -3.07 -5.57 -16.65
N LYS A 185 -2.35 -5.61 -17.78
CA LYS A 185 -2.99 -5.76 -19.11
C LYS A 185 -3.78 -7.05 -19.22
N ALA A 186 -3.26 -8.15 -18.68
CA ALA A 186 -3.98 -9.43 -18.65
C ALA A 186 -5.29 -9.31 -17.86
N VAL A 187 -5.29 -8.64 -16.69
CA VAL A 187 -6.51 -8.40 -15.89
C VAL A 187 -7.52 -7.54 -16.66
N LEU A 188 -7.08 -6.44 -17.27
CA LEU A 188 -7.94 -5.57 -18.08
C LEU A 188 -8.54 -6.31 -19.27
N ASN A 189 -7.75 -7.13 -19.97
CA ASN A 189 -8.24 -7.96 -21.08
C ASN A 189 -9.20 -9.04 -20.59
N TRP A 190 -9.00 -9.61 -19.40
CA TRP A 190 -9.94 -10.55 -18.81
C TRP A 190 -11.32 -9.89 -18.60
N LEU A 191 -11.38 -8.68 -18.08
CA LEU A 191 -12.64 -7.92 -17.94
C LEU A 191 -13.31 -7.64 -19.29
N ARG A 192 -12.54 -7.29 -20.32
CA ARG A 192 -13.03 -7.07 -21.67
C ARG A 192 -13.60 -8.34 -22.31
N THR A 193 -12.88 -9.45 -22.20
CA THR A 193 -13.29 -10.75 -22.76
C THR A 193 -14.57 -11.26 -22.10
N ASN A 194 -14.77 -10.98 -20.81
CA ASN A 194 -16.01 -11.32 -20.10
C ASN A 194 -17.16 -10.31 -20.36
N GLY A 195 -16.97 -9.30 -21.20
CA GLY A 195 -17.99 -8.30 -21.51
C GLY A 195 -18.34 -7.35 -20.37
N TRP A 196 -17.45 -7.24 -19.34
CA TRP A 196 -17.69 -6.40 -18.17
C TRP A 196 -17.16 -4.97 -18.36
N MET A 197 -16.25 -4.78 -19.29
CA MET A 197 -15.63 -3.49 -19.61
C MET A 197 -15.38 -3.39 -21.12
N GLY A 198 -15.52 -2.18 -21.67
CA GLY A 198 -15.18 -1.89 -23.06
C GLY A 198 -13.68 -1.69 -23.28
N ASP A 199 -13.31 -1.36 -24.53
CA ASP A 199 -11.95 -0.91 -24.84
C ASP A 199 -11.82 0.58 -24.52
N VAL A 200 -11.37 0.89 -23.31
CA VAL A 200 -11.21 2.24 -22.79
C VAL A 200 -9.75 2.66 -22.74
N THR A 201 -9.50 3.93 -22.47
CA THR A 201 -8.15 4.45 -22.20
C THR A 201 -7.80 4.18 -20.74
N LEU A 202 -6.73 3.42 -20.50
CA LEU A 202 -6.15 3.26 -19.16
C LEU A 202 -5.65 4.63 -18.68
N GLY A 203 -6.23 5.14 -17.61
CA GLY A 203 -5.87 6.41 -16.99
C GLY A 203 -4.80 6.21 -15.92
N ASN A 204 -5.21 6.12 -14.67
CA ASN A 204 -4.32 5.99 -13.52
C ASN A 204 -4.12 4.54 -13.10
N VAL A 205 -2.88 4.19 -12.80
CA VAL A 205 -2.53 3.00 -12.02
C VAL A 205 -2.01 3.48 -10.69
N GLN A 206 -2.79 3.29 -9.64
CA GLN A 206 -2.48 3.65 -8.26
C GLN A 206 -2.10 2.39 -7.49
N PHE A 207 -1.24 2.53 -6.50
CA PHE A 207 -0.89 1.48 -5.55
C PHE A 207 -0.73 2.05 -4.17
N GLY A 208 -1.36 1.43 -3.17
CA GLY A 208 -1.32 1.93 -1.80
C GLY A 208 -2.11 1.10 -0.81
N TYR A 209 -2.56 1.77 0.24
CA TYR A 209 -3.17 1.15 1.41
C TYR A 209 -4.57 1.72 1.63
N GLU A 210 -5.59 0.90 1.41
CA GLU A 210 -6.96 1.25 1.78
C GLU A 210 -7.15 0.96 3.29
N ILE A 211 -7.08 2.01 4.11
CA ILE A 211 -7.05 1.88 5.57
C ILE A 211 -8.44 2.18 6.14
N THR A 212 -9.04 1.18 6.78
CA THR A 212 -10.28 1.30 7.54
C THR A 212 -10.01 1.58 9.02
N SER A 213 -9.00 0.92 9.60
CA SER A 213 -8.57 1.13 10.99
C SER A 213 -7.09 0.83 11.18
N SER A 214 -6.42 1.71 11.92
CA SER A 214 -5.03 1.58 12.38
C SER A 214 -4.88 2.09 13.82
N SER A 215 -5.88 1.76 14.67
CA SER A 215 -5.93 2.23 16.07
C SER A 215 -4.66 1.89 16.82
N GLY A 216 -4.12 2.88 17.56
CA GLY A 216 -2.87 2.78 18.29
C GLY A 216 -1.64 3.25 17.49
N GLY A 217 -1.82 3.57 16.21
CA GLY A 217 -0.74 3.99 15.31
C GLY A 217 -0.06 2.79 14.64
N MET A 218 -0.04 2.79 13.31
CA MET A 218 0.55 1.72 12.51
C MET A 218 1.32 2.28 11.34
N ASP A 219 2.43 1.60 10.98
CA ASP A 219 3.27 1.93 9.85
C ASP A 219 3.00 1.01 8.67
N PHE A 220 2.84 1.61 7.50
CA PHE A 220 2.70 0.96 6.21
C PHE A 220 3.84 1.46 5.31
N VAL A 221 4.67 0.57 4.82
CA VAL A 221 5.89 0.94 4.07
C VAL A 221 5.91 0.27 2.71
N THR A 222 6.06 1.06 1.66
CA THR A 222 6.40 0.61 0.32
C THR A 222 7.92 0.61 0.17
N ASN A 223 8.52 -0.57 0.15
CA ASN A 223 9.96 -0.75 -0.02
C ASN A 223 10.36 -0.55 -1.49
N SER A 224 9.51 -1.01 -2.40
CA SER A 224 9.63 -0.75 -3.84
C SER A 224 8.30 -0.83 -4.56
N PHE A 225 8.14 0.00 -5.60
CA PHE A 225 6.97 0.01 -6.49
C PHE A 225 7.36 0.52 -7.87
N SER A 226 6.80 -0.09 -8.90
CA SER A 226 6.95 0.41 -10.28
C SER A 226 5.79 -0.02 -11.17
N VAL A 227 5.50 0.80 -12.19
CA VAL A 227 4.57 0.49 -13.29
C VAL A 227 5.31 0.68 -14.60
N SER A 228 5.24 -0.31 -15.47
CA SER A 228 5.68 -0.24 -16.87
C SER A 228 4.49 -0.44 -17.79
N ALA A 229 4.24 0.51 -18.69
CA ALA A 229 3.19 0.44 -19.69
C ALA A 229 3.69 0.98 -21.03
N GLY A 230 3.61 0.15 -22.07
CA GLY A 230 4.15 0.45 -23.40
C GLY A 230 3.29 -0.06 -24.55
#